data_9e71a8a34b0f9cbd6bbe4ac64db2c9fb
#
_entry.id   9e71a8a34b0f9cbd6bbe4ac64db2c9fb
#
_cell.length_a   1.000
_cell.length_b   1.000
_cell.length_c   1.000
_cell.angle_alpha   90.00
_cell.angle_beta   90.00
_cell.angle_gamma   90.00
#
_symmetry.space_group_name_H-M   'P 1'
#
loop_
_entity.id
_entity.type
_entity.pdbx_description
1 polymer ?
#
loop_
_entity_poly.entity_id
_entity_poly.type
_entity_poly.pdbx_seq_one_letter_code
_entity_poly.pdbx_strand_id
1 'polypeptide(L)'
;MKKIILSLTLLLTVSMSAFAQGFSYNGINYKFLSAEDKTVEVDVSLSFNGSELIIPDWVIDKHTQNEYTVTGIGVSAFFNNTFVTSVSIPATMKTIGNEAFKNCSNLTSLTFEGESQLEQIGDGAFYNTVLTTISIPATVKTIGNSAFKDCGNLTSLTFEGESQLEQIGNYAFMKSGLTTISIPASVTSIGAYAFDENTELKQVYMHCANPSGYDKLAFNDCPDVVIYAPAASYEAYNTKFYNLNKVEVELTEWKTYAENKIEEGMNALNTLSDEDRKYVNECLSNITTAVTFDTAYAAFENAMPIINEQIKLEKKLTDAIGIFATRKNGPTIEIRANDGTTIKLYNIEKVNFGKQGE
;
A
#
# COMPACT_ATOMS: atom_id res chain seq x y z
N MET A 1 43.77 -31.62 31.65
CA MET A 1 42.92 -30.45 31.32
C MET A 1 43.42 -29.59 30.15
N LYS A 2 44.71 -29.20 30.09
CA LYS A 2 45.23 -28.35 28.96
C LYS A 2 45.10 -29.00 27.57
N LYS A 3 45.23 -30.31 27.40
CA LYS A 3 45.09 -31.00 26.09
C LYS A 3 43.65 -31.07 25.59
N ILE A 4 42.64 -31.12 26.48
CA ILE A 4 41.22 -31.17 26.12
C ILE A 4 40.75 -29.78 25.70
N ILE A 5 41.24 -28.69 26.36
CA ILE A 5 40.91 -27.30 25.99
C ILE A 5 41.52 -26.95 24.61
N LEU A 6 42.73 -27.42 24.29
CA LEU A 6 43.36 -27.20 23.02
C LEU A 6 42.63 -27.91 21.85
N SER A 7 42.10 -29.12 22.10
CA SER A 7 41.31 -29.82 21.09
C SER A 7 39.92 -29.20 20.87
N LEU A 8 39.32 -28.66 21.93
CA LEU A 8 38.01 -27.98 21.83
C LEU A 8 38.13 -26.62 21.13
N THR A 9 39.22 -25.88 21.41
CA THR A 9 39.49 -24.60 20.72
C THR A 9 39.89 -24.82 19.26
N LEU A 10 40.62 -25.89 18.93
CA LEU A 10 40.96 -26.24 17.56
C LEU A 10 39.71 -26.70 16.78
N LEU A 11 38.83 -27.47 17.43
CA LEU A 11 37.56 -27.92 16.83
C LEU A 11 36.61 -26.73 16.57
N LEU A 12 36.51 -25.76 17.51
CA LEU A 12 35.76 -24.55 17.32
C LEU A 12 36.34 -23.64 16.22
N THR A 13 37.66 -23.49 16.14
CA THR A 13 38.28 -22.65 15.11
C THR A 13 38.19 -23.27 13.72
N VAL A 14 38.26 -24.62 13.61
CA VAL A 14 38.04 -25.32 12.34
C VAL A 14 36.58 -25.27 11.93
N SER A 15 35.63 -25.35 12.87
CA SER A 15 34.20 -25.16 12.53
C SER A 15 33.88 -23.75 12.11
N MET A 16 34.46 -22.72 12.75
CA MET A 16 34.25 -21.31 12.34
C MET A 16 34.91 -20.96 11.00
N SER A 17 36.06 -21.55 10.66
CA SER A 17 36.72 -21.34 9.37
C SER A 17 36.03 -22.08 8.21
N ALA A 18 35.45 -23.25 8.47
CA ALA A 18 34.65 -23.98 7.48
C ALA A 18 33.33 -23.27 7.15
N PHE A 19 32.72 -22.58 8.13
CA PHE A 19 31.54 -21.74 7.92
C PHE A 19 31.80 -20.48 7.11
N ALA A 20 33.05 -19.99 7.04
CA ALA A 20 33.41 -18.84 6.21
C ALA A 20 33.60 -19.18 4.73
N GLN A 21 33.70 -20.47 4.39
CA GLN A 21 33.87 -20.96 3.02
C GLN A 21 32.56 -21.61 2.58
N GLY A 22 31.76 -20.93 1.78
CA GLY A 22 30.59 -21.51 1.13
C GLY A 22 30.95 -22.75 0.29
N PHE A 23 29.99 -23.34 -0.36
CA PHE A 23 30.16 -24.49 -1.26
C PHE A 23 29.40 -24.27 -2.57
N SER A 24 29.70 -25.07 -3.59
CA SER A 24 28.98 -25.04 -4.86
C SER A 24 28.12 -26.29 -5.04
N TYR A 25 26.91 -26.10 -5.54
CA TYR A 25 25.99 -27.17 -5.91
C TYR A 25 25.34 -26.82 -7.26
N ASN A 26 25.44 -27.73 -8.23
CA ASN A 26 24.91 -27.54 -9.60
C ASN A 26 25.29 -26.22 -10.27
N GLY A 27 26.54 -25.76 -10.07
CA GLY A 27 27.05 -24.51 -10.68
C GLY A 27 26.63 -23.21 -9.96
N ILE A 28 25.87 -23.31 -8.88
CA ILE A 28 25.47 -22.20 -8.03
C ILE A 28 26.29 -22.24 -6.75
N ASN A 29 26.80 -21.09 -6.31
CA ASN A 29 27.52 -20.95 -5.06
C ASN A 29 26.55 -20.67 -3.92
N TYR A 30 26.85 -21.22 -2.75
CA TYR A 30 26.05 -21.05 -1.55
C TYR A 30 26.94 -20.63 -0.39
N LYS A 31 26.43 -19.72 0.44
CA LYS A 31 27.05 -19.24 1.67
C LYS A 31 26.18 -19.63 2.86
N PHE A 32 26.82 -20.05 3.94
CA PHE A 32 26.12 -20.39 5.16
C PHE A 32 25.54 -19.16 5.84
N LEU A 33 24.25 -19.21 6.20
CA LEU A 33 23.56 -18.21 7.00
C LEU A 33 23.51 -18.60 8.48
N SER A 34 23.07 -19.84 8.77
CA SER A 34 22.99 -20.38 10.11
C SER A 34 23.41 -21.84 10.12
N ALA A 35 24.34 -22.17 11.03
CA ALA A 35 24.73 -23.54 11.28
C ALA A 35 23.68 -24.32 12.07
N GLU A 36 23.07 -23.63 13.03
CA GLU A 36 22.08 -24.21 13.93
C GLU A 36 20.79 -24.52 13.17
N ASP A 37 20.32 -23.58 12.35
CA ASP A 37 19.10 -23.71 11.55
C ASP A 37 19.35 -24.46 10.23
N LYS A 38 20.60 -24.77 9.91
CA LYS A 38 21.03 -25.37 8.63
C LYS A 38 20.49 -24.62 7.42
N THR A 39 20.73 -23.31 7.38
CA THR A 39 20.26 -22.44 6.28
C THR A 39 21.43 -21.86 5.49
N VAL A 40 21.20 -21.68 4.19
CA VAL A 40 22.14 -21.05 3.25
C VAL A 40 21.42 -20.01 2.39
N GLU A 41 22.22 -19.09 1.84
CA GLU A 41 21.80 -18.22 0.75
C GLU A 41 22.62 -18.54 -0.51
N VAL A 42 22.02 -18.27 -1.67
CA VAL A 42 22.76 -18.26 -2.94
C VAL A 42 23.79 -17.13 -2.87
N ASP A 43 25.07 -17.47 -3.04
CA ASP A 43 26.16 -16.49 -3.07
C ASP A 43 26.49 -16.07 -4.50
N VAL A 44 27.41 -15.15 -4.66
CA VAL A 44 27.84 -14.63 -5.95
C VAL A 44 28.22 -15.76 -6.91
N SER A 45 27.45 -15.90 -8.00
CA SER A 45 27.51 -16.97 -8.96
C SER A 45 27.77 -16.46 -10.38
N LEU A 46 28.80 -15.62 -10.54
CA LEU A 46 29.16 -14.96 -11.82
C LEU A 46 29.50 -15.95 -12.94
N SER A 47 29.87 -17.18 -12.60
CA SER A 47 30.17 -18.24 -13.57
C SER A 47 28.93 -18.99 -14.05
N PHE A 48 27.74 -18.73 -13.48
CA PHE A 48 26.51 -19.37 -13.94
C PHE A 48 26.17 -18.87 -15.35
N ASN A 49 26.08 -19.81 -16.30
CA ASN A 49 25.85 -19.53 -17.72
C ASN A 49 24.62 -20.26 -18.29
N GLY A 50 23.78 -20.82 -17.43
CA GLY A 50 22.49 -21.40 -17.82
C GLY A 50 21.47 -20.33 -18.15
N SER A 51 20.56 -20.61 -19.07
CA SER A 51 19.44 -19.72 -19.40
C SER A 51 18.29 -19.85 -18.41
N GLU A 52 18.11 -21.00 -17.83
CA GLU A 52 17.10 -21.29 -16.82
C GLU A 52 17.78 -21.48 -15.47
N LEU A 53 17.43 -20.64 -14.50
CA LEU A 53 17.93 -20.71 -13.13
C LEU A 53 16.84 -21.26 -12.22
N ILE A 54 16.97 -22.53 -11.85
CA ILE A 54 16.09 -23.18 -10.87
C ILE A 54 16.84 -23.22 -9.54
N ILE A 55 16.38 -22.42 -8.56
CA ILE A 55 16.95 -22.44 -7.21
C ILE A 55 16.22 -23.52 -6.41
N PRO A 56 16.94 -24.56 -5.92
CA PRO A 56 16.30 -25.59 -5.14
C PRO A 56 15.92 -25.11 -3.72
N ASP A 57 14.94 -25.74 -3.12
CA ASP A 57 14.53 -25.50 -1.73
C ASP A 57 15.55 -26.00 -0.69
N TRP A 58 16.38 -26.99 -1.06
CA TRP A 58 17.48 -27.50 -0.24
C TRP A 58 18.67 -27.95 -1.09
N VAL A 59 19.85 -27.95 -0.49
CA VAL A 59 21.13 -28.35 -1.11
C VAL A 59 21.96 -29.20 -0.16
N ILE A 60 22.83 -30.02 -0.73
CA ILE A 60 23.77 -30.84 0.04
C ILE A 60 25.18 -30.27 -0.12
N ASP A 61 25.85 -29.99 0.99
CA ASP A 61 27.29 -29.77 0.99
C ASP A 61 27.99 -31.14 0.82
N LYS A 62 28.65 -31.35 -0.32
CA LYS A 62 29.31 -32.58 -0.68
C LYS A 62 30.49 -32.95 0.24
N HIS A 63 31.07 -32.00 0.97
CA HIS A 63 32.17 -32.21 1.88
C HIS A 63 31.71 -32.76 3.24
N THR A 64 30.61 -32.20 3.75
CA THR A 64 30.06 -32.58 5.07
C THR A 64 28.91 -33.56 4.98
N GLN A 65 28.32 -33.77 3.79
CA GLN A 65 27.10 -34.54 3.55
C GLN A 65 25.87 -34.02 4.32
N ASN A 66 25.94 -32.76 4.77
CA ASN A 66 24.82 -32.13 5.43
C ASN A 66 23.87 -31.48 4.40
N GLU A 67 22.57 -31.53 4.71
CA GLU A 67 21.52 -30.83 3.98
C GLU A 67 21.30 -29.44 4.57
N TYR A 68 21.08 -28.48 3.71
CA TYR A 68 20.80 -27.06 4.06
C TYR A 68 19.60 -26.56 3.28
N THR A 69 18.69 -25.87 3.96
CA THR A 69 17.55 -25.18 3.33
C THR A 69 18.03 -23.87 2.70
N VAL A 70 17.64 -23.62 1.47
CA VAL A 70 17.94 -22.36 0.77
C VAL A 70 16.87 -21.35 1.14
N THR A 71 17.24 -20.28 1.84
CA THR A 71 16.31 -19.28 2.36
C THR A 71 16.58 -17.87 1.87
N GLY A 72 17.64 -17.64 1.11
CA GLY A 72 18.00 -16.32 0.59
C GLY A 72 18.72 -16.39 -0.75
N ILE A 73 18.61 -15.31 -1.50
CA ILE A 73 19.53 -14.97 -2.59
C ILE A 73 20.37 -13.81 -2.10
N GLY A 74 21.67 -13.99 -2.07
CA GLY A 74 22.63 -13.03 -1.53
C GLY A 74 22.74 -11.74 -2.37
N VAL A 75 23.44 -10.79 -1.81
CA VAL A 75 23.73 -9.49 -2.49
C VAL A 75 24.53 -9.75 -3.76
N SER A 76 24.06 -9.18 -4.89
CA SER A 76 24.70 -9.26 -6.20
C SER A 76 24.93 -10.69 -6.72
N ALA A 77 24.16 -11.67 -6.26
CA ALA A 77 24.37 -13.10 -6.57
C ALA A 77 24.49 -13.39 -8.07
N PHE A 78 23.69 -12.73 -8.91
CA PHE A 78 23.71 -12.84 -10.38
C PHE A 78 23.88 -11.48 -11.07
N PHE A 79 24.54 -10.53 -10.43
CA PHE A 79 24.77 -9.20 -10.97
C PHE A 79 25.42 -9.24 -12.36
N ASN A 80 24.85 -8.51 -13.34
CA ASN A 80 25.30 -8.47 -14.74
C ASN A 80 25.26 -9.83 -15.46
N ASN A 81 24.48 -10.81 -14.99
CA ASN A 81 24.35 -12.08 -15.67
C ASN A 81 23.43 -11.92 -16.91
N THR A 82 24.02 -12.06 -18.09
CA THR A 82 23.30 -11.92 -19.38
C THR A 82 22.85 -13.26 -19.96
N PHE A 83 23.06 -14.39 -19.26
CA PHE A 83 22.65 -15.72 -19.73
C PHE A 83 21.26 -16.08 -19.21
N VAL A 84 20.93 -15.71 -17.97
CA VAL A 84 19.67 -16.07 -17.31
C VAL A 84 18.49 -15.37 -18.00
N THR A 85 17.54 -16.17 -18.48
CA THR A 85 16.28 -15.71 -19.09
C THR A 85 15.06 -15.96 -18.21
N SER A 86 15.14 -16.99 -17.35
CA SER A 86 14.07 -17.35 -16.41
C SER A 86 14.64 -17.77 -15.06
N VAL A 87 13.92 -17.41 -13.99
CA VAL A 87 14.26 -17.77 -12.62
C VAL A 87 13.04 -18.41 -11.94
N SER A 88 13.26 -19.56 -11.30
CA SER A 88 12.30 -20.19 -10.39
C SER A 88 12.79 -20.08 -8.95
N ILE A 89 11.97 -19.47 -8.10
CA ILE A 89 12.23 -19.17 -6.69
C ILE A 89 11.44 -20.16 -5.82
N PRO A 90 12.09 -20.97 -4.98
CA PRO A 90 11.40 -21.96 -4.15
C PRO A 90 10.59 -21.32 -3.01
N ALA A 91 9.61 -22.06 -2.50
CA ALA A 91 8.74 -21.60 -1.42
C ALA A 91 9.49 -21.27 -0.10
N THR A 92 10.66 -21.88 0.12
CA THR A 92 11.50 -21.68 1.32
C THR A 92 12.21 -20.31 1.34
N MET A 93 12.19 -19.59 0.22
CA MET A 93 12.88 -18.30 0.08
C MET A 93 12.26 -17.24 0.99
N LYS A 94 13.09 -16.57 1.78
CA LYS A 94 12.69 -15.45 2.65
C LYS A 94 13.14 -14.10 2.14
N THR A 95 14.31 -14.06 1.48
CA THR A 95 14.90 -12.80 1.03
C THR A 95 15.52 -12.90 -0.35
N ILE A 96 15.32 -11.85 -1.16
CA ILE A 96 16.10 -11.59 -2.37
C ILE A 96 16.98 -10.38 -2.05
N GLY A 97 18.30 -10.57 -2.08
CA GLY A 97 19.28 -9.57 -1.66
C GLY A 97 19.38 -8.37 -2.59
N ASN A 98 20.07 -7.34 -2.12
CA ASN A 98 20.31 -6.14 -2.89
C ASN A 98 21.07 -6.46 -4.19
N GLU A 99 20.62 -5.89 -5.31
CA GLU A 99 21.23 -6.05 -6.63
C GLU A 99 21.34 -7.51 -7.11
N ALA A 100 20.57 -8.44 -6.54
CA ALA A 100 20.71 -9.88 -6.80
C ALA A 100 20.67 -10.23 -8.30
N PHE A 101 19.78 -9.61 -9.08
CA PHE A 101 19.62 -9.78 -10.54
C PHE A 101 19.78 -8.47 -11.30
N LYS A 102 20.48 -7.48 -10.71
CA LYS A 102 20.68 -6.18 -11.36
C LYS A 102 21.41 -6.36 -12.68
N ASN A 103 20.90 -5.71 -13.74
CA ASN A 103 21.41 -5.78 -15.10
C ASN A 103 21.38 -7.21 -15.71
N CYS A 104 20.52 -8.10 -15.26
CA CYS A 104 20.22 -9.34 -15.97
C CYS A 104 19.37 -9.01 -17.20
N SER A 105 20.04 -8.51 -18.25
CA SER A 105 19.40 -7.90 -19.44
C SER A 105 18.60 -8.85 -20.29
N ASN A 106 18.65 -10.15 -20.04
CA ASN A 106 17.85 -11.18 -20.74
C ASN A 106 16.80 -11.84 -19.83
N LEU A 107 16.68 -11.41 -18.55
CA LEU A 107 15.71 -11.98 -17.62
C LEU A 107 14.29 -11.50 -17.95
N THR A 108 13.50 -12.38 -18.54
CA THR A 108 12.12 -12.11 -18.98
C THR A 108 11.07 -12.67 -18.03
N SER A 109 11.40 -13.70 -17.24
CA SER A 109 10.44 -14.44 -16.42
C SER A 109 10.98 -14.70 -15.02
N LEU A 110 10.12 -14.48 -14.02
CA LEU A 110 10.36 -14.82 -12.61
C LEU A 110 9.12 -15.51 -12.08
N THR A 111 9.29 -16.69 -11.49
CA THR A 111 8.21 -17.46 -10.86
C THR A 111 8.52 -17.75 -9.41
N PHE A 112 7.50 -17.68 -8.56
CA PHE A 112 7.56 -18.12 -7.16
C PHE A 112 6.80 -19.43 -7.03
N GLU A 113 7.44 -20.46 -6.47
CA GLU A 113 6.85 -21.78 -6.38
C GLU A 113 6.10 -21.99 -5.06
N GLY A 114 4.97 -22.68 -5.14
CA GLY A 114 4.19 -23.08 -3.97
C GLY A 114 3.72 -21.90 -3.10
N GLU A 115 3.56 -22.15 -1.81
CA GLU A 115 3.23 -21.13 -0.81
C GLU A 115 4.52 -20.39 -0.41
N SER A 116 4.82 -19.30 -1.08
CA SER A 116 6.04 -18.52 -0.88
C SER A 116 6.14 -17.96 0.55
N GLN A 117 7.35 -18.02 1.13
CA GLN A 117 7.70 -17.40 2.42
C GLN A 117 8.50 -16.10 2.22
N LEU A 118 8.55 -15.55 1.01
CA LEU A 118 9.33 -14.36 0.70
C LEU A 118 8.81 -13.14 1.45
N GLU A 119 9.66 -12.53 2.26
CA GLU A 119 9.33 -11.34 3.06
C GLU A 119 9.93 -10.06 2.48
N GLN A 120 11.07 -10.16 1.78
CA GLN A 120 11.79 -8.97 1.32
C GLN A 120 12.37 -9.13 -0.08
N ILE A 121 12.18 -8.11 -0.91
CA ILE A 121 12.89 -7.87 -2.16
C ILE A 121 13.82 -6.67 -1.95
N GLY A 122 15.12 -6.88 -2.07
CA GLY A 122 16.17 -5.91 -1.74
C GLY A 122 16.29 -4.74 -2.71
N ASP A 123 17.15 -3.77 -2.35
CA ASP A 123 17.43 -2.59 -3.17
C ASP A 123 18.03 -2.99 -4.52
N GLY A 124 17.48 -2.47 -5.62
CA GLY A 124 17.95 -2.76 -6.97
C GLY A 124 17.91 -4.23 -7.38
N ALA A 125 17.17 -5.09 -6.67
CA ALA A 125 17.21 -6.55 -6.87
C ALA A 125 16.99 -6.98 -8.32
N PHE A 126 16.13 -6.30 -9.06
CA PHE A 126 15.81 -6.54 -10.48
C PHE A 126 16.02 -5.29 -11.35
N TYR A 127 16.87 -4.36 -10.88
CA TYR A 127 17.16 -3.15 -11.63
C TYR A 127 17.63 -3.45 -13.06
N ASN A 128 17.02 -2.78 -14.06
CA ASN A 128 17.36 -2.91 -15.48
C ASN A 128 17.29 -4.38 -15.97
N THR A 129 16.20 -5.07 -15.64
CA THR A 129 15.82 -6.35 -16.24
C THR A 129 14.74 -6.14 -17.30
N VAL A 130 14.47 -7.19 -18.09
CA VAL A 130 13.43 -7.17 -19.13
C VAL A 130 12.22 -8.03 -18.75
N LEU A 131 11.96 -8.17 -17.44
CA LEU A 131 10.75 -8.81 -16.93
C LEU A 131 9.51 -8.18 -17.57
N THR A 132 8.56 -9.01 -17.97
CA THR A 132 7.30 -8.55 -18.60
C THR A 132 6.14 -8.50 -17.62
N THR A 133 6.11 -9.44 -16.70
CA THR A 133 5.08 -9.57 -15.67
C THR A 133 5.70 -10.03 -14.37
N ILE A 134 5.11 -9.63 -13.26
CA ILE A 134 5.45 -10.17 -11.93
C ILE A 134 4.22 -10.23 -11.05
N SER A 135 4.06 -11.34 -10.31
CA SER A 135 3.11 -11.48 -9.21
C SER A 135 3.89 -11.50 -7.91
N ILE A 136 3.70 -10.50 -7.06
CA ILE A 136 4.39 -10.41 -5.76
C ILE A 136 3.66 -11.28 -4.75
N PRO A 137 4.33 -12.27 -4.12
CA PRO A 137 3.72 -13.13 -3.12
C PRO A 137 3.10 -12.35 -1.95
N ALA A 138 2.01 -12.86 -1.40
CA ALA A 138 1.26 -12.20 -0.31
C ALA A 138 2.10 -11.95 0.95
N THR A 139 3.14 -12.74 1.18
CA THR A 139 4.04 -12.65 2.34
C THR A 139 5.07 -11.53 2.27
N VAL A 140 5.26 -10.92 1.08
CA VAL A 140 6.25 -9.83 0.90
C VAL A 140 5.79 -8.59 1.66
N LYS A 141 6.67 -8.10 2.55
CA LYS A 141 6.45 -6.90 3.38
C LYS A 141 7.13 -5.67 2.81
N THR A 142 8.27 -5.87 2.12
CA THR A 142 9.09 -4.75 1.65
C THR A 142 9.60 -4.98 0.23
N ILE A 143 9.40 -3.97 -0.62
CA ILE A 143 10.07 -3.82 -1.91
C ILE A 143 11.06 -2.68 -1.77
N GLY A 144 12.36 -2.98 -1.96
CA GLY A 144 13.48 -2.05 -1.73
C GLY A 144 13.55 -0.90 -2.74
N ASN A 145 14.50 0.02 -2.48
CA ASN A 145 14.74 1.15 -3.37
C ASN A 145 15.20 0.68 -4.75
N SER A 146 14.67 1.26 -5.81
CA SER A 146 15.03 0.92 -7.20
C SER A 146 14.88 -0.57 -7.56
N ALA A 147 14.11 -1.36 -6.80
CA ALA A 147 14.05 -2.81 -6.96
C ALA A 147 13.70 -3.27 -8.38
N PHE A 148 12.81 -2.56 -9.08
CA PHE A 148 12.39 -2.80 -10.47
C PHE A 148 12.58 -1.55 -11.35
N LYS A 149 13.51 -0.66 -10.95
CA LYS A 149 13.81 0.53 -11.75
C LYS A 149 14.34 0.15 -13.12
N ASP A 150 13.99 0.93 -14.15
CA ASP A 150 14.37 0.72 -15.54
C ASP A 150 13.94 -0.65 -16.13
N CYS A 151 12.87 -1.26 -15.58
CA CYS A 151 12.22 -2.46 -16.13
C CYS A 151 11.16 -2.06 -17.17
N GLY A 152 11.57 -1.46 -18.28
CA GLY A 152 10.66 -0.88 -19.28
C GLY A 152 9.69 -1.85 -19.94
N ASN A 153 9.94 -3.16 -19.88
CA ASN A 153 9.05 -4.19 -20.38
C ASN A 153 8.02 -4.69 -19.35
N LEU A 154 8.11 -4.26 -18.09
CA LEU A 154 7.21 -4.69 -17.02
C LEU A 154 5.85 -3.99 -17.14
N THR A 155 4.94 -4.64 -17.86
CA THR A 155 3.59 -4.10 -18.15
C THR A 155 2.54 -4.54 -17.15
N SER A 156 2.80 -5.59 -16.36
CA SER A 156 1.87 -6.13 -15.37
C SER A 156 2.56 -6.40 -14.05
N LEU A 157 2.05 -5.79 -12.99
CA LEU A 157 2.43 -6.03 -11.60
C LEU A 157 1.16 -6.35 -10.81
N THR A 158 1.15 -7.51 -10.16
CA THR A 158 0.04 -7.94 -9.30
C THR A 158 0.56 -8.32 -7.91
N PHE A 159 -0.33 -8.29 -6.93
CA PHE A 159 -0.07 -8.74 -5.56
C PHE A 159 -0.99 -9.91 -5.25
N GLU A 160 -0.43 -10.99 -4.74
CA GLU A 160 -1.21 -12.21 -4.48
C GLU A 160 -2.05 -12.10 -3.21
N GLY A 161 -3.23 -12.68 -3.23
CA GLY A 161 -4.10 -12.87 -2.06
C GLY A 161 -4.26 -11.63 -1.18
N GLU A 162 -4.28 -11.83 0.13
CA GLU A 162 -4.25 -10.74 1.12
C GLU A 162 -2.79 -10.29 1.33
N SER A 163 -2.33 -9.38 0.51
CA SER A 163 -0.96 -8.87 0.55
C SER A 163 -0.59 -8.27 1.90
N GLN A 164 0.59 -8.61 2.41
CA GLN A 164 1.21 -8.04 3.62
C GLN A 164 2.20 -6.92 3.29
N LEU A 165 2.21 -6.42 2.06
CA LEU A 165 3.15 -5.39 1.63
C LEU A 165 2.92 -4.09 2.41
N GLU A 166 3.94 -3.65 3.14
CA GLU A 166 3.93 -2.43 3.96
C GLU A 166 4.66 -1.27 3.28
N GLN A 167 5.74 -1.57 2.54
CA GLN A 167 6.64 -0.54 2.02
C GLN A 167 7.02 -0.78 0.57
N ILE A 168 6.93 0.29 -0.23
CA ILE A 168 7.50 0.42 -1.57
C ILE A 168 8.58 1.50 -1.52
N GLY A 169 9.83 1.14 -1.82
CA GLY A 169 11.01 2.02 -1.71
C GLY A 169 11.03 3.14 -2.73
N ASN A 170 12.02 4.05 -2.56
CA ASN A 170 12.26 5.13 -3.52
C ASN A 170 12.63 4.56 -4.90
N TYR A 171 12.11 5.14 -5.98
CA TYR A 171 12.40 4.72 -7.36
C TYR A 171 12.06 3.25 -7.67
N ALA A 172 11.29 2.56 -6.83
CA ALA A 172 11.12 1.10 -6.89
C ALA A 172 10.65 0.58 -8.26
N PHE A 173 9.77 1.30 -8.94
CA PHE A 173 9.24 1.00 -10.28
C PHE A 173 9.42 2.17 -11.26
N MET A 174 10.42 3.04 -11.01
CA MET A 174 10.72 4.15 -11.92
C MET A 174 11.06 3.62 -13.32
N LYS A 175 10.49 4.24 -14.37
CA LYS A 175 10.69 3.82 -15.76
C LYS A 175 10.31 2.36 -16.01
N SER A 176 9.25 1.87 -15.41
CA SER A 176 8.65 0.60 -15.80
C SER A 176 7.59 0.82 -16.90
N GLY A 177 7.15 -0.27 -17.54
CA GLY A 177 6.13 -0.21 -18.60
C GLY A 177 4.70 -0.35 -18.06
N LEU A 178 4.45 -0.09 -16.80
CA LEU A 178 3.14 -0.29 -16.17
C LEU A 178 2.07 0.61 -16.79
N THR A 179 0.90 0.04 -17.06
CA THR A 179 -0.28 0.77 -17.58
C THR A 179 -1.33 0.98 -16.51
N THR A 180 -1.41 0.05 -15.58
CA THR A 180 -2.35 0.04 -14.46
C THR A 180 -1.71 -0.63 -13.26
N ILE A 181 -2.05 -0.19 -12.05
CA ILE A 181 -1.62 -0.85 -10.80
C ILE A 181 -2.68 -0.71 -9.71
N SER A 182 -2.84 -1.76 -8.92
CA SER A 182 -3.67 -1.77 -7.71
C SER A 182 -2.77 -1.88 -6.48
N ILE A 183 -2.71 -0.84 -5.66
CA ILE A 183 -1.87 -0.78 -4.45
C ILE A 183 -2.64 -1.36 -3.26
N PRO A 184 -2.15 -2.44 -2.61
CA PRO A 184 -2.83 -3.10 -1.50
C PRO A 184 -3.12 -2.18 -0.31
N ALA A 185 -4.18 -2.49 0.44
CA ALA A 185 -4.56 -1.74 1.65
C ALA A 185 -3.51 -1.78 2.76
N SER A 186 -2.66 -2.80 2.77
CA SER A 186 -1.56 -2.97 3.72
C SER A 186 -0.42 -1.99 3.53
N VAL A 187 -0.28 -1.37 2.33
CA VAL A 187 0.83 -0.46 2.03
C VAL A 187 0.68 0.84 2.82
N THR A 188 1.63 1.09 3.71
CA THR A 188 1.66 2.29 4.56
C THR A 188 2.67 3.32 4.10
N SER A 189 3.63 2.94 3.23
CA SER A 189 4.67 3.83 2.74
C SER A 189 4.96 3.60 1.26
N ILE A 190 4.98 4.70 0.49
CA ILE A 190 5.46 4.73 -0.90
C ILE A 190 6.51 5.83 -0.99
N GLY A 191 7.72 5.44 -1.39
CA GLY A 191 8.89 6.32 -1.45
C GLY A 191 8.83 7.34 -2.59
N ALA A 192 9.75 8.30 -2.53
CA ALA A 192 9.89 9.32 -3.56
C ALA A 192 10.18 8.68 -4.93
N TYR A 193 9.50 9.16 -5.96
CA TYR A 193 9.70 8.72 -7.35
C TYR A 193 9.47 7.22 -7.57
N ALA A 194 8.69 6.57 -6.68
CA ALA A 194 8.50 5.12 -6.73
C ALA A 194 7.95 4.62 -8.08
N PHE A 195 7.11 5.41 -8.74
CA PHE A 195 6.52 5.13 -10.06
C PHE A 195 6.83 6.25 -11.07
N ASP A 196 7.89 7.03 -10.84
CA ASP A 196 8.27 8.15 -11.69
C ASP A 196 8.58 7.70 -13.13
N GLU A 197 8.33 8.60 -14.10
CA GLU A 197 8.56 8.37 -15.53
C GLU A 197 7.86 7.11 -16.10
N ASN A 198 6.74 6.68 -15.50
CA ASN A 198 5.86 5.66 -16.07
C ASN A 198 4.86 6.33 -17.01
N THR A 199 5.31 6.67 -18.24
CA THR A 199 4.53 7.47 -19.20
C THR A 199 3.26 6.79 -19.70
N GLU A 200 3.20 5.46 -19.62
CA GLU A 200 2.05 4.65 -20.02
C GLU A 200 1.07 4.38 -18.85
N LEU A 201 1.41 4.79 -17.62
CA LEU A 201 0.56 4.54 -16.46
C LEU A 201 -0.68 5.45 -16.50
N LYS A 202 -1.85 4.82 -16.60
CA LYS A 202 -3.14 5.51 -16.72
C LYS A 202 -3.98 5.44 -15.45
N GLN A 203 -3.91 4.32 -14.73
CA GLN A 203 -4.79 4.06 -13.59
C GLN A 203 -4.02 3.48 -12.41
N VAL A 204 -4.22 4.09 -11.26
CA VAL A 204 -3.68 3.62 -9.97
C VAL A 204 -4.84 3.49 -8.99
N TYR A 205 -5.14 2.26 -8.58
CA TYR A 205 -6.16 1.98 -7.57
C TYR A 205 -5.54 1.89 -6.20
N MET A 206 -5.91 2.79 -5.30
CA MET A 206 -5.43 2.84 -3.92
C MET A 206 -6.43 2.21 -2.97
N HIS A 207 -6.01 1.22 -2.21
CA HIS A 207 -6.89 0.58 -1.22
C HIS A 207 -6.57 0.97 0.23
N CYS A 208 -5.47 1.68 0.49
CA CYS A 208 -5.12 2.19 1.82
C CYS A 208 -5.97 3.41 2.18
N ALA A 209 -6.49 3.42 3.41
CA ALA A 209 -7.31 4.54 3.90
C ALA A 209 -6.49 5.80 4.26
N ASN A 210 -5.17 5.70 4.46
CA ASN A 210 -4.34 6.82 4.91
C ASN A 210 -3.05 6.98 4.09
N PRO A 211 -2.97 7.94 3.16
CA PRO A 211 -1.79 8.17 2.33
C PRO A 211 -0.67 8.96 3.04
N SER A 212 -0.69 9.14 4.37
CA SER A 212 0.27 10.00 5.08
C SER A 212 1.72 9.60 4.88
N GLY A 213 2.01 8.29 4.76
CA GLY A 213 3.34 7.74 4.51
C GLY A 213 3.76 7.72 3.03
N TYR A 214 2.93 8.23 2.11
CA TYR A 214 3.26 8.26 0.70
C TYR A 214 4.00 9.55 0.35
N ASP A 215 5.02 9.44 -0.49
CA ASP A 215 5.70 10.65 -0.99
C ASP A 215 4.84 11.30 -2.09
N LYS A 216 4.78 12.63 -2.08
CA LYS A 216 4.01 13.41 -3.07
C LYS A 216 4.53 13.31 -4.49
N LEU A 217 5.79 12.91 -4.67
CA LEU A 217 6.45 12.71 -5.95
C LEU A 217 6.44 11.23 -6.39
N ALA A 218 5.69 10.37 -5.68
CA ALA A 218 5.66 8.94 -5.98
C ALA A 218 5.27 8.64 -7.44
N PHE A 219 4.41 9.46 -8.06
CA PHE A 219 3.92 9.34 -9.44
C PHE A 219 4.32 10.55 -10.30
N ASN A 220 5.49 11.14 -10.03
CA ASN A 220 5.99 12.24 -10.83
C ASN A 220 6.19 11.79 -12.29
N ASP A 221 6.13 12.71 -13.25
CA ASP A 221 6.27 12.43 -14.68
C ASP A 221 5.44 11.21 -15.21
N CYS A 222 4.22 11.05 -14.66
CA CYS A 222 3.17 10.17 -15.17
C CYS A 222 2.04 11.06 -15.74
N PRO A 223 2.10 11.51 -16.99
CA PRO A 223 1.32 12.65 -17.50
C PRO A 223 -0.19 12.42 -17.52
N ASP A 224 -0.63 11.19 -17.70
CA ASP A 224 -2.05 10.84 -17.86
C ASP A 224 -2.59 10.00 -16.70
N VAL A 225 -1.84 9.92 -15.58
CA VAL A 225 -2.24 9.08 -14.47
C VAL A 225 -3.48 9.63 -13.76
N VAL A 226 -4.43 8.72 -13.49
CA VAL A 226 -5.57 8.95 -12.59
C VAL A 226 -5.38 8.06 -11.36
N ILE A 227 -5.43 8.66 -10.17
CA ILE A 227 -5.39 7.93 -8.90
C ILE A 227 -6.82 7.76 -8.40
N TYR A 228 -7.29 6.51 -8.32
CA TYR A 228 -8.56 6.16 -7.73
C TYR A 228 -8.36 5.90 -6.23
N ALA A 229 -8.88 6.80 -5.40
CA ALA A 229 -8.77 6.73 -3.95
C ALA A 229 -10.05 6.15 -3.34
N PRO A 230 -9.98 5.50 -2.14
CA PRO A 230 -11.19 5.15 -1.39
C PRO A 230 -12.02 6.40 -1.09
N ALA A 231 -13.34 6.33 -1.25
CA ALA A 231 -14.24 7.48 -1.11
C ALA A 231 -14.06 8.23 0.23
N ALA A 232 -13.93 7.49 1.32
CA ALA A 232 -13.72 8.08 2.66
C ALA A 232 -12.37 8.80 2.82
N SER A 233 -11.42 8.58 1.91
CA SER A 233 -10.05 9.11 1.97
C SER A 233 -9.74 10.09 0.84
N TYR A 234 -10.70 10.40 -0.01
CA TYR A 234 -10.52 11.24 -1.20
C TYR A 234 -9.75 12.53 -0.90
N GLU A 235 -10.19 13.31 0.11
CA GLU A 235 -9.56 14.58 0.47
C GLU A 235 -8.08 14.43 0.89
N ALA A 236 -7.76 13.34 1.59
CA ALA A 236 -6.40 13.06 2.00
C ALA A 236 -5.50 12.76 0.78
N TYR A 237 -6.01 12.01 -0.19
CA TYR A 237 -5.31 11.70 -1.43
C TYR A 237 -5.20 12.93 -2.35
N ASN A 238 -6.29 13.69 -2.50
CA ASN A 238 -6.32 14.91 -3.30
C ASN A 238 -5.33 15.96 -2.75
N THR A 239 -5.26 16.12 -1.44
CA THR A 239 -4.26 16.98 -0.78
C THR A 239 -2.84 16.45 -0.97
N LYS A 240 -2.62 15.14 -0.85
CA LYS A 240 -1.30 14.51 -0.98
C LYS A 240 -0.73 14.65 -2.39
N PHE A 241 -1.55 14.42 -3.40
CA PHE A 241 -1.16 14.36 -4.80
C PHE A 241 -1.67 15.57 -5.61
N TYR A 242 -1.72 16.75 -4.98
CA TYR A 242 -2.21 18.00 -5.61
C TYR A 242 -1.45 18.39 -6.89
N ASN A 243 -0.24 17.85 -7.12
CA ASN A 243 0.55 18.10 -8.33
C ASN A 243 0.14 17.19 -9.50
N LEU A 244 -0.64 16.15 -9.23
CA LEU A 244 -1.13 15.23 -10.26
C LEU A 244 -2.43 15.78 -10.86
N ASN A 245 -2.63 15.51 -12.13
CA ASN A 245 -3.75 16.06 -12.85
C ASN A 245 -5.10 15.54 -12.35
N LYS A 246 -5.16 14.39 -11.66
CA LYS A 246 -6.43 13.79 -11.28
C LYS A 246 -6.35 12.78 -10.13
N VAL A 247 -7.01 13.09 -9.02
CA VAL A 247 -7.40 12.11 -8.01
C VAL A 247 -8.92 11.94 -8.13
N GLU A 248 -9.39 10.71 -8.24
CA GLU A 248 -10.81 10.37 -8.38
C GLU A 248 -11.24 9.30 -7.38
N VAL A 249 -12.54 9.03 -7.35
CA VAL A 249 -13.13 7.86 -6.71
C VAL A 249 -13.96 7.16 -7.79
N GLU A 250 -14.02 5.84 -7.74
CA GLU A 250 -14.96 5.10 -8.58
C GLU A 250 -16.38 5.65 -8.38
N LEU A 251 -17.06 6.05 -9.46
CA LEU A 251 -18.31 6.79 -9.39
C LEU A 251 -19.38 6.07 -8.55
N THR A 252 -19.46 4.74 -8.67
CA THR A 252 -20.42 3.94 -7.91
C THR A 252 -20.10 3.93 -6.41
N GLU A 253 -18.82 3.80 -6.07
CA GLU A 253 -18.35 3.85 -4.68
C GLU A 253 -18.60 5.23 -4.08
N TRP A 254 -18.28 6.30 -4.84
CA TRP A 254 -18.50 7.67 -4.38
C TRP A 254 -19.98 7.97 -4.14
N LYS A 255 -20.86 7.57 -5.05
CA LYS A 255 -22.31 7.75 -4.86
C LYS A 255 -22.78 7.11 -3.56
N THR A 256 -22.44 5.85 -3.33
CA THR A 256 -22.79 5.13 -2.11
C THR A 256 -22.24 5.81 -0.86
N TYR A 257 -20.99 6.26 -0.89
CA TYR A 257 -20.40 7.00 0.22
C TYR A 257 -21.10 8.32 0.49
N ALA A 258 -21.34 9.12 -0.56
CA ALA A 258 -21.98 10.44 -0.46
C ALA A 258 -23.44 10.35 0.03
N GLU A 259 -24.21 9.41 -0.51
CA GLU A 259 -25.59 9.13 -0.08
C GLU A 259 -25.63 8.78 1.40
N ASN A 260 -24.78 7.83 1.85
CA ASN A 260 -24.70 7.43 3.25
C ASN A 260 -24.31 8.60 4.17
N LYS A 261 -23.36 9.44 3.77
CA LYS A 261 -22.89 10.60 4.57
C LYS A 261 -23.97 11.66 4.71
N ILE A 262 -24.71 11.96 3.64
CA ILE A 262 -25.84 12.90 3.69
C ILE A 262 -26.95 12.31 4.59
N GLU A 263 -27.28 11.03 4.44
CA GLU A 263 -28.29 10.37 5.26
C GLU A 263 -27.91 10.33 6.76
N GLU A 264 -26.64 9.97 7.09
CA GLU A 264 -26.10 10.05 8.45
C GLU A 264 -26.25 11.46 9.03
N GLY A 265 -25.83 12.48 8.25
CA GLY A 265 -25.94 13.88 8.65
C GLY A 265 -27.38 14.33 8.87
N MET A 266 -28.27 14.00 7.95
CA MET A 266 -29.70 14.31 8.06
C MET A 266 -30.37 13.63 9.25
N ASN A 267 -29.96 12.39 9.57
CA ASN A 267 -30.47 11.66 10.72
C ASN A 267 -29.93 12.18 12.06
N ALA A 268 -28.74 12.78 12.08
CA ALA A 268 -28.18 13.44 13.25
C ALA A 268 -28.85 14.76 13.61
N LEU A 269 -29.62 15.37 12.66
CA LEU A 269 -30.27 16.66 12.85
C LEU A 269 -31.67 16.49 13.42
N ASN A 270 -31.96 17.21 14.51
CA ASN A 270 -33.30 17.36 15.05
C ASN A 270 -34.10 18.45 14.32
N THR A 271 -33.38 19.45 13.79
CA THR A 271 -33.99 20.62 13.18
C THR A 271 -33.28 21.00 11.90
N LEU A 272 -33.99 21.02 10.80
CA LEU A 272 -33.53 21.55 9.51
C LEU A 272 -34.70 22.27 8.88
N SER A 273 -34.47 23.47 8.32
CA SER A 273 -35.53 24.20 7.64
C SER A 273 -36.11 23.41 6.47
N ASP A 274 -37.35 23.63 6.14
CA ASP A 274 -37.99 22.93 4.99
C ASP A 274 -37.31 23.29 3.68
N GLU A 275 -36.77 24.52 3.56
CA GLU A 275 -36.01 25.01 2.40
C GLU A 275 -34.68 24.28 2.29
N ASP A 276 -33.91 24.22 3.39
CA ASP A 276 -32.62 23.51 3.42
C ASP A 276 -32.79 22.01 3.16
N ARG A 277 -33.81 21.41 3.77
CA ARG A 277 -34.14 20.00 3.55
C ARG A 277 -34.48 19.71 2.09
N LYS A 278 -35.26 20.58 1.46
CA LYS A 278 -35.57 20.47 0.04
C LYS A 278 -34.30 20.55 -0.81
N TYR A 279 -33.43 21.53 -0.53
CA TYR A 279 -32.18 21.70 -1.25
C TYR A 279 -31.23 20.50 -1.08
N VAL A 280 -31.07 19.99 0.15
CA VAL A 280 -30.25 18.78 0.41
C VAL A 280 -30.81 17.57 -0.35
N ASN A 281 -32.13 17.41 -0.42
CA ASN A 281 -32.75 16.33 -1.19
C ASN A 281 -32.54 16.49 -2.71
N GLU A 282 -32.50 17.73 -3.22
CA GLU A 282 -32.15 17.99 -4.62
C GLU A 282 -30.68 17.62 -4.89
N CYS A 283 -29.77 17.96 -3.99
CA CYS A 283 -28.37 17.54 -4.07
C CYS A 283 -28.23 16.01 -4.06
N LEU A 284 -28.97 15.31 -3.19
CA LEU A 284 -29.00 13.85 -3.13
C LEU A 284 -29.49 13.23 -4.45
N SER A 285 -30.54 13.79 -5.05
CA SER A 285 -31.02 13.38 -6.37
C SER A 285 -29.96 13.59 -7.45
N ASN A 286 -29.22 14.69 -7.40
CA ASN A 286 -28.14 14.99 -8.35
C ASN A 286 -26.96 14.01 -8.19
N ILE A 287 -26.63 13.59 -6.97
CA ILE A 287 -25.64 12.55 -6.72
C ILE A 287 -26.08 11.23 -7.37
N THR A 288 -27.31 10.78 -7.06
CA THR A 288 -27.87 9.52 -7.56
C THR A 288 -27.88 9.45 -9.10
N THR A 289 -28.22 10.56 -9.76
CA THR A 289 -28.35 10.65 -11.23
C THR A 289 -27.06 11.05 -11.95
N ALA A 290 -26.01 11.41 -11.21
CA ALA A 290 -24.73 11.85 -11.80
C ALA A 290 -24.13 10.76 -12.71
N VAL A 291 -23.53 11.18 -13.82
CA VAL A 291 -22.86 10.29 -14.78
C VAL A 291 -21.33 10.45 -14.74
N THR A 292 -20.84 11.41 -13.96
CA THR A 292 -19.39 11.62 -13.71
C THR A 292 -19.12 11.85 -12.23
N PHE A 293 -17.90 11.56 -11.79
CA PHE A 293 -17.44 11.85 -10.43
C PHE A 293 -17.57 13.32 -10.08
N ASP A 294 -17.12 14.24 -10.98
CA ASP A 294 -17.14 15.68 -10.73
C ASP A 294 -18.55 16.20 -10.45
N THR A 295 -19.57 15.71 -11.18
CA THR A 295 -20.97 16.09 -10.96
C THR A 295 -21.52 15.57 -9.65
N ALA A 296 -21.18 14.33 -9.26
CA ALA A 296 -21.57 13.76 -7.97
C ALA A 296 -20.88 14.46 -6.81
N TYR A 297 -19.59 14.77 -6.95
CA TYR A 297 -18.78 15.46 -5.95
C TYR A 297 -19.29 16.90 -5.71
N ALA A 298 -19.54 17.66 -6.77
CA ALA A 298 -20.08 19.02 -6.66
C ALA A 298 -21.43 19.03 -5.93
N ALA A 299 -22.32 18.08 -6.18
CA ALA A 299 -23.59 17.98 -5.48
C ALA A 299 -23.42 17.68 -3.98
N PHE A 300 -22.47 16.80 -3.61
CA PHE A 300 -22.11 16.52 -2.24
C PHE A 300 -21.55 17.74 -1.50
N GLU A 301 -20.61 18.47 -2.10
CA GLU A 301 -20.02 19.69 -1.57
C GLU A 301 -21.05 20.82 -1.34
N ASN A 302 -22.14 20.80 -2.09
CA ASN A 302 -23.23 21.75 -1.88
C ASN A 302 -24.15 21.36 -0.71
N ALA A 303 -24.34 20.07 -0.44
CA ALA A 303 -25.19 19.56 0.64
C ALA A 303 -24.52 19.61 2.02
N MET A 304 -23.27 19.14 2.12
CA MET A 304 -22.59 18.92 3.39
C MET A 304 -22.37 20.17 4.25
N PRO A 305 -22.05 21.36 3.71
CA PRO A 305 -21.92 22.57 4.50
C PRO A 305 -23.20 22.93 5.26
N ILE A 306 -24.37 22.77 4.64
CA ILE A 306 -25.68 23.05 5.27
C ILE A 306 -25.89 22.11 6.46
N ILE A 307 -25.66 20.83 6.25
CA ILE A 307 -25.79 19.78 7.30
C ILE A 307 -24.82 20.06 8.45
N ASN A 308 -23.55 20.30 8.15
CA ASN A 308 -22.50 20.51 9.14
C ASN A 308 -22.70 21.79 9.95
N GLU A 309 -23.16 22.86 9.32
CA GLU A 309 -23.47 24.10 10.02
C GLU A 309 -24.63 23.92 11.00
N GLN A 310 -25.66 23.24 10.59
CA GLN A 310 -26.82 22.96 11.44
C GLN A 310 -26.46 22.04 12.62
N ILE A 311 -25.66 20.98 12.41
CA ILE A 311 -25.12 20.14 13.48
C ILE A 311 -24.34 20.99 14.51
N LYS A 312 -23.52 21.92 14.03
CA LYS A 312 -22.72 22.85 14.86
C LYS A 312 -23.59 23.77 15.69
N LEU A 313 -24.68 24.27 15.10
CA LEU A 313 -25.67 25.12 15.79
C LEU A 313 -26.43 24.35 16.85
N GLU A 314 -26.90 23.14 16.55
CA GLU A 314 -27.61 22.28 17.52
C GLU A 314 -26.70 21.89 18.69
N LYS A 315 -25.41 21.59 18.43
CA LYS A 315 -24.43 21.30 19.48
C LYS A 315 -24.19 22.51 20.37
N LYS A 316 -23.96 23.70 19.79
CA LYS A 316 -23.81 24.94 20.56
C LYS A 316 -25.03 25.22 21.45
N LEU A 317 -26.23 24.98 20.92
CA LEU A 317 -27.47 25.15 21.67
C LEU A 317 -27.55 24.18 22.84
N THR A 318 -27.21 22.91 22.63
CA THR A 318 -27.20 21.89 23.67
C THR A 318 -26.19 22.20 24.77
N ASP A 319 -24.96 22.62 24.38
CA ASP A 319 -23.88 22.94 25.30
C ASP A 319 -24.15 24.21 26.12
N ALA A 320 -24.82 25.23 25.51
CA ALA A 320 -25.03 26.54 26.15
C ALA A 320 -26.25 26.60 27.09
N ILE A 321 -27.27 25.80 26.85
CA ILE A 321 -28.58 25.94 27.54
C ILE A 321 -29.18 24.62 28.03
N GLY A 322 -28.53 23.47 27.87
CA GLY A 322 -29.03 22.17 28.30
C GLY A 322 -30.42 21.81 27.70
N ILE A 323 -30.70 22.26 26.49
CA ILE A 323 -31.99 22.04 25.81
C ILE A 323 -31.91 20.79 24.96
N PHE A 324 -32.83 19.87 25.16
CA PHE A 324 -33.07 18.70 24.31
C PHE A 324 -34.29 18.98 23.42
N ALA A 325 -34.09 19.14 22.12
CA ALA A 325 -35.19 19.24 21.16
C ALA A 325 -35.56 17.82 20.68
N THR A 326 -36.83 17.43 20.83
CA THR A 326 -37.35 16.20 20.24
C THR A 326 -38.14 16.54 18.99
N ARG A 327 -37.86 15.83 17.91
CA ARG A 327 -38.45 16.03 16.58
C ARG A 327 -39.89 15.56 16.52
N LYS A 328 -40.84 16.47 16.28
CA LYS A 328 -42.19 16.19 15.74
C LYS A 328 -42.79 17.47 15.14
N ASN A 329 -43.72 17.33 14.21
CA ASN A 329 -44.38 18.42 13.48
C ASN A 329 -44.91 19.55 14.40
N GLY A 330 -44.19 20.67 14.48
CA GLY A 330 -44.54 21.79 15.32
C GLY A 330 -44.04 23.15 14.77
N PRO A 331 -44.43 24.29 15.38
CA PRO A 331 -44.03 25.62 14.91
C PRO A 331 -42.52 25.88 15.10
N THR A 332 -41.98 26.79 14.32
CA THR A 332 -40.63 27.30 14.44
C THR A 332 -40.47 28.06 15.75
N ILE A 333 -39.42 27.79 16.52
CA ILE A 333 -39.05 28.54 17.73
C ILE A 333 -37.72 29.27 17.47
N GLU A 334 -37.67 30.56 17.76
CA GLU A 334 -36.45 31.35 17.79
C GLU A 334 -35.93 31.44 19.23
N ILE A 335 -34.68 31.06 19.45
CA ILE A 335 -34.01 31.19 20.74
C ILE A 335 -32.85 32.12 20.56
N ARG A 336 -32.74 33.16 21.39
CA ARG A 336 -31.61 34.09 21.45
C ARG A 336 -30.69 33.71 22.59
N ALA A 337 -29.45 33.36 22.28
CA ALA A 337 -28.41 33.13 23.28
C ALA A 337 -27.87 34.45 23.86
N ASN A 338 -27.27 34.37 25.04
CA ASN A 338 -26.73 35.57 25.75
C ASN A 338 -25.61 36.31 24.99
N ASP A 339 -24.96 35.63 24.01
CA ASP A 339 -23.95 36.20 23.14
C ASP A 339 -24.54 36.97 21.90
N GLY A 340 -25.86 37.07 21.82
CA GLY A 340 -26.58 37.69 20.71
C GLY A 340 -26.88 36.75 19.54
N THR A 341 -26.44 35.53 19.56
CA THR A 341 -26.72 34.53 18.51
C THR A 341 -28.19 34.14 18.55
N THR A 342 -28.85 34.16 17.38
CA THR A 342 -30.23 33.70 17.22
C THR A 342 -30.24 32.36 16.53
N ILE A 343 -30.88 31.38 17.14
CA ILE A 343 -31.03 29.99 16.62
C ILE A 343 -32.50 29.76 16.34
N LYS A 344 -32.81 29.32 15.11
CA LYS A 344 -34.15 28.94 14.68
C LYS A 344 -34.29 27.44 14.72
N LEU A 345 -35.23 26.97 15.50
CA LEU A 345 -35.57 25.55 15.59
C LEU A 345 -36.91 25.34 14.84
N TYR A 346 -36.90 24.44 13.87
CA TYR A 346 -38.06 24.18 12.99
C TYR A 346 -38.75 22.88 13.38
N ASN A 347 -40.07 22.85 13.27
CA ASN A 347 -40.91 21.65 13.44
C ASN A 347 -40.73 20.91 14.79
N ILE A 348 -40.68 21.68 15.90
CA ILE A 348 -40.45 21.16 17.24
C ILE A 348 -41.78 21.08 17.99
N GLU A 349 -42.09 19.90 18.53
CA GLU A 349 -43.26 19.69 19.35
C GLU A 349 -43.09 20.12 20.80
N LYS A 350 -41.87 20.01 21.35
CA LYS A 350 -41.55 20.34 22.74
C LYS A 350 -40.11 20.71 22.94
N VAL A 351 -39.87 21.80 23.64
CA VAL A 351 -38.53 22.21 24.12
C VAL A 351 -38.51 22.00 25.64
N ASN A 352 -37.59 21.16 26.11
CA ASN A 352 -37.37 20.97 27.54
C ASN A 352 -36.11 21.81 27.96
N PHE A 353 -36.34 22.75 28.86
CA PHE A 353 -35.26 23.47 29.49
C PHE A 353 -34.74 22.67 30.67
N GLY A 354 -33.48 22.19 30.60
CA GLY A 354 -32.81 21.57 31.75
C GLY A 354 -32.63 22.61 32.85
N LYS A 355 -32.93 22.27 34.11
CA LYS A 355 -32.57 23.13 35.24
C LYS A 355 -31.05 23.19 35.36
N GLN A 356 -30.48 24.39 35.31
CA GLN A 356 -29.09 24.58 35.77
C GLN A 356 -29.02 24.22 37.25
N GLY A 357 -28.22 23.21 37.60
CA GLY A 357 -27.72 22.97 38.95
C GLY A 357 -28.70 22.32 39.89
N GLU A 358 -28.67 21.04 39.99
CA GLU A 358 -28.63 20.28 41.26
C GLU A 358 -27.56 19.22 41.13
#